data_049779cbc1ffb669170f83a29898e983
#
_entry.id   049779cbc1ffb669170f83a29898e983
#
_cell.length_a   1.000
_cell.length_b   1.000
_cell.length_c   1.000
_cell.angle_alpha   90.00
_cell.angle_beta   90.00
_cell.angle_gamma   90.00
#
_symmetry.space_group_name_H-M   'P 1'
#
loop_
_entity.id
_entity.type
_entity.pdbx_description
1 polymer ?
#
loop_
_entity_poly.entity_id
_entity_poly.type
_entity_poly.pdbx_seq_one_letter_code
_entity_poly.pdbx_strand_id
1 'polypeptide(L)'
;MTDLALKENGLSIEAMAEALGAANTNKDRGPSIGGLKINSFGEDANGDQIPLAAFFLNNQEPRVYAKDGVRFRAFSNHIQYQHWDDGKLLNKSLLVLNQKAQARDQLGGEMCGMPTYDQSIAMSPQEREKFIGRDRYRIVRGVVSYTGTTAKGEEVTIENEPCVLSLKRKNYGPFYHDVTNRLPSGVNLWDFESVLTADKLKTPKGASYYVMRFSPQFDNLLEMDQMTNDSLKHVFGLVASENKRIDESYRASGLLAADETYQDEIMDAVETLEADFGQDPVDTVSKAYSSWKASA
;
A
#
# COMPACT_ATOMS: atom_id res chain seq x y z
N MET A 1 4.50 39.08 -28.30
CA MET A 1 5.68 39.77 -27.76
C MET A 1 5.75 39.63 -26.23
N THR A 2 5.36 38.53 -25.67
CA THR A 2 5.31 38.31 -24.17
C THR A 2 6.25 37.21 -23.68
N ASP A 3 6.89 36.49 -24.58
CA ASP A 3 7.73 35.34 -24.23
C ASP A 3 9.23 35.67 -23.95
N LEU A 4 9.67 36.88 -24.38
CA LEU A 4 11.07 37.26 -24.24
C LEU A 4 11.41 38.01 -22.92
N ALA A 5 10.44 38.63 -22.28
CA ALA A 5 10.67 39.41 -21.03
C ALA A 5 10.78 38.54 -19.78
N LEU A 6 10.32 37.29 -19.83
CA LEU A 6 10.31 36.37 -18.66
C LEU A 6 11.59 35.55 -18.53
N LYS A 7 12.41 35.50 -19.59
CA LYS A 7 13.71 34.76 -19.55
C LYS A 7 14.84 35.51 -18.84
N GLU A 8 14.70 36.79 -18.61
CA GLU A 8 15.77 37.59 -17.99
C GLU A 8 15.91 37.42 -16.47
N ASN A 9 14.89 36.84 -15.79
CA ASN A 9 14.90 36.65 -14.33
C ASN A 9 15.15 35.20 -13.89
N GLY A 10 15.47 34.28 -14.77
CA GLY A 10 15.87 32.90 -14.41
C GLY A 10 14.77 32.00 -13.84
N LEU A 11 13.53 32.47 -13.76
CA LEU A 11 12.38 31.66 -13.32
C LEU A 11 11.60 31.16 -14.55
N SER A 12 11.43 29.88 -14.69
CA SER A 12 10.57 29.30 -15.73
C SER A 12 9.09 29.59 -15.41
N ILE A 13 8.24 29.60 -16.43
CA ILE A 13 6.78 29.76 -16.26
C ILE A 13 6.23 28.64 -15.37
N GLU A 14 6.79 27.43 -15.48
CA GLU A 14 6.46 26.29 -14.62
C GLU A 14 6.80 26.58 -13.16
N ALA A 15 8.00 27.07 -12.87
CA ALA A 15 8.43 27.41 -11.50
C ALA A 15 7.56 28.51 -10.89
N MET A 16 7.14 29.50 -11.70
CA MET A 16 6.20 30.54 -11.25
C MET A 16 4.80 29.98 -11.02
N ALA A 17 4.30 29.11 -11.89
CA ALA A 17 2.99 28.50 -11.73
C ALA A 17 2.94 27.63 -10.47
N GLU A 18 4.04 26.95 -10.16
CA GLU A 18 4.20 26.14 -8.94
C GLU A 18 4.24 27.03 -7.68
N ALA A 19 5.05 28.09 -7.68
CA ALA A 19 5.16 29.04 -6.58
C ALA A 19 3.83 29.79 -6.31
N LEU A 20 3.02 30.02 -7.32
CA LEU A 20 1.70 30.66 -7.22
C LEU A 20 0.56 29.67 -6.95
N GLY A 21 0.86 28.36 -6.83
CA GLY A 21 -0.17 27.33 -6.68
C GLY A 21 -1.07 27.18 -7.92
N ALA A 22 -0.65 27.74 -9.06
CA ALA A 22 -1.36 27.66 -10.34
C ALA A 22 -0.95 26.45 -11.17
N ALA A 23 0.16 25.79 -10.81
CA ALA A 23 0.54 24.52 -11.41
C ALA A 23 -0.42 23.42 -10.96
N ASN A 24 -0.77 22.53 -11.89
CA ASN A 24 -1.49 21.31 -11.52
C ASN A 24 -0.52 20.36 -10.80
N THR A 25 -0.35 20.53 -9.49
CA THR A 25 0.50 19.71 -8.62
C THR A 25 0.09 18.22 -8.60
N ASN A 26 -1.04 17.87 -9.21
CA ASN A 26 -1.42 16.47 -9.40
C ASN A 26 -0.59 15.76 -10.50
N LYS A 27 0.22 16.49 -11.29
CA LYS A 27 1.13 15.87 -12.28
C LYS A 27 2.31 15.12 -11.64
N ASP A 28 2.70 15.49 -10.42
CA ASP A 28 3.81 14.82 -9.69
C ASP A 28 3.36 13.62 -8.85
N ARG A 29 2.09 13.30 -8.85
CA ARG A 29 1.67 11.97 -8.43
C ARG A 29 2.02 11.03 -9.57
N GLY A 30 3.21 10.42 -9.48
CA GLY A 30 3.57 9.29 -10.33
C GLY A 30 2.40 8.29 -10.42
N PRO A 31 2.36 7.39 -11.40
CA PRO A 31 1.23 6.50 -11.62
C PRO A 31 0.83 5.84 -10.30
N SER A 32 -0.33 6.21 -9.76
CA SER A 32 -0.79 5.68 -8.50
C SER A 32 -1.19 4.22 -8.74
N ILE A 33 -0.52 3.31 -8.05
CA ILE A 33 -0.94 1.91 -8.05
C ILE A 33 -2.40 1.82 -7.59
N GLY A 34 -3.21 1.14 -8.36
CA GLY A 34 -4.63 0.93 -8.07
C GLY A 34 -4.85 0.15 -6.79
N GLY A 35 -5.80 0.58 -5.98
CA GLY A 35 -6.28 -0.22 -4.85
C GLY A 35 -7.20 -1.33 -5.33
N LEU A 36 -6.86 -2.59 -5.06
CA LEU A 36 -7.78 -3.70 -5.26
C LEU A 36 -8.81 -3.72 -4.13
N LYS A 37 -10.08 -3.64 -4.48
CA LYS A 37 -11.20 -3.51 -3.54
C LYS A 37 -12.28 -4.54 -3.81
N ILE A 38 -13.12 -4.79 -2.78
CA ILE A 38 -14.35 -5.56 -2.90
C ILE A 38 -15.52 -4.58 -3.03
N ASN A 39 -16.35 -4.79 -4.04
CA ASN A 39 -17.55 -4.00 -4.24
C ASN A 39 -18.63 -4.35 -3.20
N SER A 40 -19.14 -3.34 -2.50
CA SER A 40 -20.16 -3.47 -1.47
C SER A 40 -21.52 -2.89 -1.88
N PHE A 41 -21.62 -2.31 -3.07
CA PHE A 41 -22.81 -1.64 -3.58
C PHE A 41 -23.39 -2.40 -4.77
N GLY A 42 -24.71 -2.35 -4.92
CA GLY A 42 -25.43 -2.99 -6.05
C GLY A 42 -25.46 -2.13 -7.31
N GLU A 43 -25.15 -0.84 -7.17
CA GLU A 43 -25.19 0.16 -8.24
C GLU A 43 -23.94 1.03 -8.21
N ASP A 44 -23.47 1.47 -9.35
CA ASP A 44 -22.39 2.46 -9.47
C ASP A 44 -22.92 3.91 -9.35
N ALA A 45 -22.04 4.89 -9.52
CA ALA A 45 -22.40 6.30 -9.44
C ALA A 45 -23.35 6.77 -10.56
N ASN A 46 -23.46 6.00 -11.65
CA ASN A 46 -24.35 6.28 -12.80
C ASN A 46 -25.69 5.54 -12.68
N GLY A 47 -25.89 4.69 -11.66
CA GLY A 47 -27.06 3.84 -11.47
C GLY A 47 -26.99 2.52 -12.24
N ASP A 48 -25.84 2.19 -12.84
CA ASP A 48 -25.66 0.90 -13.50
C ASP A 48 -25.50 -0.22 -12.46
N GLN A 49 -26.15 -1.36 -12.72
CA GLN A 49 -26.08 -2.52 -11.85
C GLN A 49 -24.71 -3.16 -11.88
N ILE A 50 -24.09 -3.28 -10.72
CA ILE A 50 -22.77 -3.89 -10.56
C ILE A 50 -22.80 -5.05 -9.55
N PRO A 51 -21.99 -6.11 -9.77
CA PRO A 51 -22.08 -7.30 -8.92
C PRO A 51 -21.53 -7.02 -7.51
N LEU A 52 -22.32 -7.40 -6.51
CA LEU A 52 -21.88 -7.41 -5.11
C LEU A 52 -20.77 -8.43 -4.91
N ALA A 53 -19.87 -8.15 -3.96
CA ALA A 53 -18.72 -8.99 -3.61
C ALA A 53 -17.66 -9.13 -4.73
N ALA A 54 -17.82 -8.46 -5.86
CA ALA A 54 -16.85 -8.50 -6.93
C ALA A 54 -15.60 -7.68 -6.59
N PHE A 55 -14.45 -8.14 -7.07
CA PHE A 55 -13.20 -7.40 -6.98
C PHE A 55 -13.08 -6.40 -8.13
N PHE A 56 -12.46 -5.27 -7.87
CA PHE A 56 -12.16 -4.26 -8.88
C PHE A 56 -10.97 -3.40 -8.51
N LEU A 57 -10.29 -2.83 -9.49
CA LEU A 57 -9.25 -1.81 -9.32
C LEU A 57 -9.87 -0.42 -9.33
N ASN A 58 -9.58 0.38 -8.31
CA ASN A 58 -10.23 1.69 -8.13
C ASN A 58 -9.68 2.82 -9.01
N ASN A 59 -8.54 2.59 -9.70
CA ASN A 59 -7.92 3.53 -10.64
C ASN A 59 -8.18 3.16 -12.11
N GLN A 60 -8.99 2.14 -12.37
CA GLN A 60 -9.30 1.68 -13.73
C GLN A 60 -10.62 2.27 -14.21
N GLU A 61 -10.64 2.79 -15.45
CA GLU A 61 -11.84 3.27 -16.13
C GLU A 61 -11.88 2.73 -17.58
N PRO A 62 -12.95 2.05 -17.97
CA PRO A 62 -14.09 1.63 -17.14
C PRO A 62 -13.68 0.58 -16.11
N ARG A 63 -14.38 0.54 -14.96
CA ARG A 63 -14.14 -0.47 -13.94
C ARG A 63 -14.56 -1.84 -14.42
N VAL A 64 -13.71 -2.83 -14.14
CA VAL A 64 -13.94 -4.24 -14.45
C VAL A 64 -14.17 -4.99 -13.14
N TYR A 65 -15.29 -5.69 -13.03
CA TYR A 65 -15.74 -6.36 -11.82
C TYR A 65 -15.60 -7.88 -11.95
N ALA A 66 -14.71 -8.49 -11.14
CA ALA A 66 -14.52 -9.94 -11.08
C ALA A 66 -15.33 -10.54 -9.93
N LYS A 67 -16.31 -11.40 -10.24
CA LYS A 67 -17.21 -12.02 -9.26
C LYS A 67 -16.66 -13.33 -8.69
N ASP A 68 -15.93 -14.09 -9.49
CA ASP A 68 -15.49 -15.45 -9.14
C ASP A 68 -14.13 -15.51 -8.46
N GLY A 69 -13.67 -14.35 -7.99
CA GLY A 69 -12.35 -14.19 -7.37
C GLY A 69 -11.30 -13.67 -8.32
N VAL A 70 -10.10 -13.47 -7.79
CA VAL A 70 -8.95 -12.94 -8.54
C VAL A 70 -7.67 -13.66 -8.14
N ARG A 71 -6.71 -13.79 -9.04
CA ARG A 71 -5.35 -14.26 -8.72
C ARG A 71 -4.50 -13.08 -8.32
N PHE A 72 -3.82 -13.19 -7.21
CA PHE A 72 -2.98 -12.13 -6.66
C PHE A 72 -1.62 -12.68 -6.27
N ARG A 73 -0.56 -12.07 -6.76
CA ARG A 73 0.83 -12.35 -6.41
C ARG A 73 1.38 -11.20 -5.57
N ALA A 74 1.70 -11.49 -4.31
CA ALA A 74 2.18 -10.48 -3.36
C ALA A 74 3.70 -10.28 -3.50
N PHE A 75 4.15 -9.02 -3.45
CA PHE A 75 5.58 -8.67 -3.45
C PHE A 75 6.03 -8.01 -2.15
N SER A 76 5.11 -7.39 -1.41
CA SER A 76 5.45 -6.79 -0.12
C SER A 76 4.30 -6.90 0.87
N ASN A 77 4.63 -6.90 2.17
CA ASN A 77 3.67 -6.93 3.26
C ASN A 77 4.18 -6.04 4.40
N HIS A 78 3.55 -4.90 4.58
CA HIS A 78 3.91 -3.91 5.58
C HIS A 78 2.73 -3.59 6.49
N ILE A 79 3.03 -2.99 7.61
CA ILE A 79 2.05 -2.42 8.53
C ILE A 79 2.20 -0.91 8.47
N GLN A 80 1.07 -0.21 8.44
CA GLN A 80 1.01 1.25 8.50
C GLN A 80 -0.12 1.66 9.43
N TYR A 81 0.12 2.63 10.28
CA TYR A 81 -0.92 3.27 11.07
C TYR A 81 -1.38 4.52 10.36
N GLN A 82 -2.69 4.74 10.31
CA GLN A 82 -3.30 5.89 9.67
C GLN A 82 -4.34 6.50 10.58
N HIS A 83 -4.33 7.83 10.65
CA HIS A 83 -5.29 8.62 11.40
C HIS A 83 -6.21 9.35 10.41
N TRP A 84 -7.49 9.09 10.52
CA TRP A 84 -8.53 9.64 9.67
C TRP A 84 -9.53 10.44 10.49
N ASP A 85 -9.97 11.60 9.97
CA ASP A 85 -11.03 12.40 10.52
C ASP A 85 -11.97 12.82 9.39
N ASP A 86 -13.26 12.58 9.57
CA ASP A 86 -14.31 12.87 8.58
C ASP A 86 -13.93 12.48 7.14
N GLY A 87 -13.39 11.27 6.96
CA GLY A 87 -12.98 10.75 5.66
C GLY A 87 -11.69 11.34 5.09
N LYS A 88 -11.01 12.24 5.79
CA LYS A 88 -9.71 12.81 5.41
C LYS A 88 -8.59 12.11 6.15
N LEU A 89 -7.53 11.75 5.41
CA LEU A 89 -6.30 11.26 6.01
C LEU A 89 -5.55 12.44 6.63
N LEU A 90 -5.45 12.44 7.97
CA LEU A 90 -4.71 13.46 8.71
C LEU A 90 -3.24 13.12 8.84
N ASN A 91 -2.94 11.85 9.12
CA ASN A 91 -1.59 11.41 9.43
C ASN A 91 -1.40 9.95 9.09
N LYS A 92 -0.17 9.55 8.76
CA LYS A 92 0.23 8.16 8.55
C LYS A 92 1.66 7.91 9.03
N SER A 93 1.91 6.70 9.50
CA SER A 93 3.25 6.26 9.89
C SER A 93 4.06 5.77 8.70
N LEU A 94 5.36 5.60 8.91
CA LEU A 94 6.20 4.77 8.06
C LEU A 94 5.56 3.41 7.84
N LEU A 95 5.89 2.78 6.72
CA LEU A 95 5.62 1.38 6.46
C LEU A 95 6.63 0.55 7.26
N VAL A 96 6.15 -0.26 8.19
CA VAL A 96 6.99 -1.10 9.04
C VAL A 96 6.66 -2.58 8.85
N LEU A 97 7.62 -3.45 9.12
CA LEU A 97 7.42 -4.92 9.02
C LEU A 97 6.75 -5.50 10.25
N ASN A 98 6.98 -4.88 11.41
CA ASN A 98 6.60 -5.42 12.69
C ASN A 98 5.61 -4.49 13.42
N GLN A 99 4.57 -5.05 14.03
CA GLN A 99 3.61 -4.30 14.85
C GLN A 99 4.22 -3.66 16.11
N LYS A 100 5.35 -4.20 16.58
CA LYS A 100 6.05 -3.70 17.77
C LYS A 100 7.06 -2.61 17.42
N ALA A 101 7.39 -2.44 16.16
CA ALA A 101 8.30 -1.38 15.73
C ALA A 101 7.69 -0.01 16.04
N GLN A 102 8.51 0.89 16.56
CA GLN A 102 8.15 2.28 16.72
C GLN A 102 8.06 2.89 15.32
N ALA A 103 6.87 3.28 14.92
CA ALA A 103 6.64 3.88 13.61
C ALA A 103 6.58 5.40 13.74
N ARG A 104 7.54 6.09 13.14
CA ARG A 104 7.49 7.55 12.99
C ARG A 104 6.32 7.93 12.10
N ASP A 105 5.79 9.10 12.31
CA ASP A 105 4.71 9.62 11.48
C ASP A 105 5.09 10.96 10.80
N GLN A 106 4.31 11.34 9.81
CA GLN A 106 4.59 12.53 8.99
C GLN A 106 4.39 13.88 9.72
N LEU A 107 3.76 13.90 10.91
CA LEU A 107 3.55 15.12 11.69
C LEU A 107 4.62 15.32 12.76
N GLY A 108 5.51 14.34 12.95
CA GLY A 108 6.72 14.46 13.76
C GLY A 108 6.52 14.58 15.27
N GLY A 109 5.37 14.32 15.80
CA GLY A 109 5.12 14.52 17.22
C GLY A 109 4.69 13.28 17.96
N GLU A 110 3.62 12.72 17.53
CA GLU A 110 3.06 11.52 18.14
C GLU A 110 3.05 10.41 17.09
N MET A 111 3.55 9.26 17.46
CA MET A 111 3.42 8.09 16.61
C MET A 111 1.96 7.76 16.41
N CYS A 112 1.56 7.48 15.17
CA CYS A 112 0.21 7.03 14.83
C CYS A 112 -0.15 5.67 15.44
N GLY A 113 0.69 5.13 16.32
CA GLY A 113 0.54 3.83 16.94
C GLY A 113 -0.81 3.62 17.62
N MET A 114 -1.19 2.38 17.73
CA MET A 114 -2.40 1.97 18.44
C MET A 114 -2.01 1.11 19.65
N PRO A 115 -2.77 1.20 20.77
CA PRO A 115 -2.55 0.34 21.91
C PRO A 115 -2.79 -1.13 21.52
N THR A 116 -2.13 -2.01 22.25
CA THR A 116 -2.48 -3.44 22.21
C THR A 116 -3.89 -3.64 22.81
N TYR A 117 -4.46 -4.81 22.57
CA TYR A 117 -5.78 -5.14 23.15
C TYR A 117 -5.79 -4.98 24.67
N ASP A 118 -4.79 -5.53 25.38
CA ASP A 118 -4.68 -5.46 26.84
C ASP A 118 -4.52 -4.02 27.34
N GLN A 119 -3.68 -3.21 26.66
CA GLN A 119 -3.57 -1.79 26.95
C GLN A 119 -4.90 -1.08 26.75
N SER A 120 -5.62 -1.38 25.66
CA SER A 120 -6.90 -0.73 25.38
C SER A 120 -8.00 -1.03 26.39
N ILE A 121 -7.97 -2.21 27.02
CA ILE A 121 -8.90 -2.58 28.10
C ILE A 121 -8.59 -1.78 29.36
N ALA A 122 -7.32 -1.60 29.69
CA ALA A 122 -6.86 -0.88 30.89
C ALA A 122 -7.05 0.65 30.79
N MET A 123 -7.24 1.21 29.58
CA MET A 123 -7.38 2.63 29.35
C MET A 123 -8.72 3.18 29.83
N SER A 124 -8.69 4.37 30.41
CA SER A 124 -9.88 5.20 30.68
C SER A 124 -10.58 5.62 29.38
N PRO A 125 -11.85 6.07 29.42
CA PRO A 125 -12.55 6.60 28.26
C PRO A 125 -11.80 7.78 27.60
N GLN A 126 -11.23 8.69 28.40
CA GLN A 126 -10.49 9.85 27.90
C GLN A 126 -9.19 9.45 27.19
N GLU A 127 -8.49 8.42 27.67
CA GLU A 127 -7.30 7.91 26.99
C GLU A 127 -7.64 7.26 25.65
N ARG A 128 -8.79 6.57 25.57
CA ARG A 128 -9.27 5.94 24.32
C ARG A 128 -9.65 6.98 23.25
N GLU A 129 -10.10 8.17 23.65
CA GLU A 129 -10.43 9.25 22.72
C GLU A 129 -9.25 9.65 21.85
N LYS A 130 -8.01 9.58 22.36
CA LYS A 130 -6.78 9.86 21.62
C LYS A 130 -6.57 8.94 20.40
N PHE A 131 -7.23 7.79 20.37
CA PHE A 131 -7.11 6.78 19.32
C PHE A 131 -8.32 6.74 18.37
N ILE A 132 -9.30 7.63 18.56
CA ILE A 132 -10.43 7.75 17.64
C ILE A 132 -9.90 8.13 16.25
N GLY A 133 -10.42 7.47 15.21
CA GLY A 133 -9.99 7.69 13.84
C GLY A 133 -8.67 7.01 13.46
N ARG A 134 -7.93 6.43 14.42
CA ARG A 134 -6.72 5.69 14.12
C ARG A 134 -7.05 4.24 13.76
N ASP A 135 -6.56 3.80 12.62
CA ASP A 135 -6.69 2.42 12.16
C ASP A 135 -5.31 1.86 11.81
N ARG A 136 -5.10 0.58 12.13
CA ARG A 136 -3.94 -0.18 11.66
C ARG A 136 -4.28 -0.84 10.35
N TYR A 137 -3.42 -0.60 9.36
CA TYR A 137 -3.52 -1.18 8.03
C TYR A 137 -2.41 -2.20 7.81
N ARG A 138 -2.74 -3.23 7.08
CA ARG A 138 -1.78 -4.09 6.40
C ARG A 138 -1.76 -3.67 4.94
N ILE A 139 -0.60 -3.23 4.47
CA ILE A 139 -0.39 -2.76 3.10
C ILE A 139 0.35 -3.86 2.37
N VAL A 140 -0.35 -4.53 1.45
CA VAL A 140 0.22 -5.60 0.62
C VAL A 140 0.23 -5.10 -0.82
N ARG A 141 1.41 -5.00 -1.42
CA ARG A 141 1.56 -4.62 -2.83
C ARG A 141 1.90 -5.86 -3.64
N GLY A 142 1.41 -5.90 -4.86
CA GLY A 142 1.59 -7.03 -5.76
C GLY A 142 0.98 -6.77 -7.11
N VAL A 143 0.75 -7.83 -7.84
CA VAL A 143 0.02 -7.82 -9.13
C VAL A 143 -1.23 -8.68 -9.03
N VAL A 144 -2.24 -8.30 -9.81
CA VAL A 144 -3.52 -9.01 -9.86
C VAL A 144 -3.86 -9.38 -11.29
N SER A 145 -4.43 -10.59 -11.47
CA SER A 145 -4.95 -11.07 -12.74
C SER A 145 -6.37 -11.59 -12.55
N TYR A 146 -7.29 -11.17 -13.42
CA TYR A 146 -8.67 -11.64 -13.42
C TYR A 146 -9.38 -11.36 -14.74
N THR A 147 -10.43 -12.10 -15.01
CA THR A 147 -11.43 -11.79 -16.02
C THR A 147 -12.70 -11.30 -15.32
N GLY A 148 -13.27 -10.23 -15.80
CA GLY A 148 -14.47 -9.66 -15.22
C GLY A 148 -15.30 -8.92 -16.25
N THR A 149 -16.36 -8.26 -15.82
CA THR A 149 -17.26 -7.50 -16.68
C THR A 149 -17.32 -6.04 -16.27
N THR A 150 -17.42 -5.16 -17.26
CA THR A 150 -17.76 -3.75 -17.02
C THR A 150 -19.23 -3.60 -16.59
N ALA A 151 -19.63 -2.43 -16.09
CA ALA A 151 -21.03 -2.14 -15.81
C ALA A 151 -21.94 -2.29 -17.06
N LYS A 152 -21.37 -2.15 -18.26
CA LYS A 152 -22.06 -2.36 -19.55
C LYS A 152 -22.12 -3.82 -20.00
N GLY A 153 -21.55 -4.76 -19.22
CA GLY A 153 -21.55 -6.19 -19.53
C GLY A 153 -20.43 -6.63 -20.50
N GLU A 154 -19.47 -5.76 -20.82
CA GLU A 154 -18.33 -6.12 -21.64
C GLU A 154 -17.32 -6.95 -20.83
N GLU A 155 -16.92 -8.12 -21.34
CA GLU A 155 -15.90 -8.94 -20.72
C GLU A 155 -14.51 -8.38 -20.99
N VAL A 156 -13.70 -8.25 -19.94
CA VAL A 156 -12.33 -7.73 -20.00
C VAL A 156 -11.42 -8.60 -19.13
N THR A 157 -10.26 -8.94 -19.66
CA THR A 157 -9.20 -9.64 -18.93
C THR A 157 -8.11 -8.65 -18.52
N ILE A 158 -7.75 -8.68 -17.25
CA ILE A 158 -6.66 -7.94 -16.64
C ILE A 158 -5.57 -8.94 -16.28
N GLU A 159 -4.32 -8.67 -16.67
CA GLU A 159 -3.20 -9.56 -16.40
C GLU A 159 -2.04 -8.80 -15.75
N ASN A 160 -1.58 -9.32 -14.62
CA ASN A 160 -0.41 -8.82 -13.89
C ASN A 160 -0.44 -7.31 -13.61
N GLU A 161 -1.64 -6.76 -13.40
CA GLU A 161 -1.81 -5.33 -13.14
C GLU A 161 -1.32 -4.98 -11.73
N PRO A 162 -0.38 -4.02 -11.56
CA PRO A 162 0.10 -3.58 -10.26
C PRO A 162 -1.03 -3.07 -9.38
N CYS A 163 -1.08 -3.56 -8.14
CA CYS A 163 -2.12 -3.13 -7.21
C CYS A 163 -1.67 -3.14 -5.75
N VAL A 164 -2.45 -2.47 -4.91
CA VAL A 164 -2.27 -2.43 -3.46
C VAL A 164 -3.54 -2.86 -2.73
N LEU A 165 -3.36 -3.74 -1.75
CA LEU A 165 -4.37 -4.11 -0.78
C LEU A 165 -4.15 -3.30 0.50
N SER A 166 -5.10 -2.45 0.86
CA SER A 166 -5.10 -1.70 2.12
C SER A 166 -6.09 -2.37 3.09
N LEU A 167 -5.60 -3.36 3.82
CA LEU A 167 -6.41 -4.23 4.65
C LEU A 167 -6.49 -3.69 6.08
N LYS A 168 -7.71 -3.44 6.58
CA LYS A 168 -7.93 -2.95 7.94
C LYS A 168 -9.05 -3.72 8.66
N ARG A 169 -9.11 -3.59 9.97
CA ARG A 169 -10.16 -4.18 10.82
C ARG A 169 -10.34 -5.68 10.55
N LYS A 170 -11.51 -6.13 10.11
CA LYS A 170 -11.79 -7.54 9.82
C LYS A 170 -10.99 -8.10 8.64
N ASN A 171 -10.54 -7.23 7.73
CA ASN A 171 -9.67 -7.62 6.63
C ASN A 171 -8.18 -7.65 7.00
N TYR A 172 -7.76 -7.11 8.16
CA TYR A 172 -6.37 -7.06 8.57
C TYR A 172 -5.77 -8.45 8.85
N GLY A 173 -6.54 -9.33 9.50
CA GLY A 173 -6.08 -10.65 9.95
C GLY A 173 -5.95 -11.71 8.85
N PRO A 174 -6.88 -11.81 7.90
CA PRO A 174 -6.89 -12.92 6.93
C PRO A 174 -5.56 -13.10 6.19
N PHE A 175 -4.93 -12.06 5.66
CA PHE A 175 -3.64 -12.20 4.98
C PHE A 175 -2.56 -12.81 5.89
N TYR A 176 -2.52 -12.42 7.17
CA TYR A 176 -1.58 -13.03 8.11
C TYR A 176 -1.89 -14.50 8.35
N HIS A 177 -3.14 -14.84 8.65
CA HIS A 177 -3.54 -16.19 9.02
C HIS A 177 -3.51 -17.17 7.83
N ASP A 178 -3.97 -16.72 6.68
CA ASP A 178 -4.14 -17.57 5.50
C ASP A 178 -2.83 -17.68 4.71
N VAL A 179 -1.97 -16.64 4.73
CA VAL A 179 -0.73 -16.58 3.92
C VAL A 179 0.51 -16.56 4.80
N THR A 180 0.78 -15.45 5.51
CA THR A 180 2.08 -15.22 6.16
C THR A 180 2.40 -16.30 7.22
N ASN A 181 1.42 -16.67 8.05
CA ASN A 181 1.60 -17.67 9.11
C ASN A 181 1.73 -19.10 8.58
N ARG A 182 1.37 -19.34 7.32
CA ARG A 182 1.42 -20.64 6.66
C ARG A 182 2.53 -20.74 5.62
N LEU A 183 3.29 -19.67 5.43
CA LEU A 183 4.35 -19.61 4.44
C LEU A 183 5.40 -20.69 4.72
N PRO A 184 5.67 -21.62 3.77
CA PRO A 184 6.68 -22.66 3.95
C PRO A 184 8.08 -22.06 4.10
N SER A 185 8.96 -22.76 4.80
CA SER A 185 10.36 -22.34 4.93
C SER A 185 11.04 -22.26 3.56
N GLY A 186 11.73 -21.14 3.31
CA GLY A 186 12.44 -20.90 2.04
C GLY A 186 11.56 -20.42 0.89
N VAL A 187 10.24 -20.27 1.09
CA VAL A 187 9.30 -19.71 0.10
C VAL A 187 9.04 -18.24 0.42
N ASN A 188 9.12 -17.39 -0.60
CA ASN A 188 8.83 -15.96 -0.49
C ASN A 188 7.38 -15.65 -0.93
N LEU A 189 6.88 -14.48 -0.60
CA LEU A 189 5.53 -14.05 -0.99
C LEU A 189 5.32 -14.00 -2.51
N TRP A 190 6.37 -13.75 -3.26
CA TRP A 190 6.34 -13.66 -4.73
C TRP A 190 6.55 -15.00 -5.44
N ASP A 191 6.80 -16.08 -4.72
CA ASP A 191 7.01 -17.41 -5.31
C ASP A 191 5.70 -18.15 -5.64
N PHE A 192 4.55 -17.56 -5.30
CA PHE A 192 3.23 -18.18 -5.54
C PHE A 192 2.13 -17.13 -5.73
N GLU A 193 1.02 -17.56 -6.31
CA GLU A 193 -0.22 -16.80 -6.33
C GLU A 193 -1.16 -17.21 -5.21
N SER A 194 -2.03 -16.31 -4.80
CA SER A 194 -3.19 -16.60 -3.96
C SER A 194 -4.46 -16.33 -4.74
N VAL A 195 -5.43 -17.21 -4.65
CA VAL A 195 -6.79 -16.92 -5.11
C VAL A 195 -7.50 -16.14 -4.00
N LEU A 196 -7.97 -14.94 -4.34
CA LEU A 196 -8.74 -14.09 -3.44
C LEU A 196 -10.22 -14.27 -3.69
N THR A 197 -10.96 -14.47 -2.62
CA THR A 197 -12.44 -14.55 -2.63
C THR A 197 -13.03 -13.59 -1.60
N ALA A 198 -14.30 -13.29 -1.71
CA ALA A 198 -15.03 -12.41 -0.82
C ALA A 198 -16.09 -13.15 -0.03
N ASP A 199 -15.89 -13.28 1.28
CA ASP A 199 -16.88 -13.88 2.20
C ASP A 199 -17.85 -12.81 2.70
N LYS A 200 -19.15 -13.11 2.60
CA LYS A 200 -20.19 -12.27 3.17
C LYS A 200 -20.38 -12.59 4.65
N LEU A 201 -20.19 -11.61 5.50
CA LEU A 201 -20.42 -11.68 6.93
C LEU A 201 -21.51 -10.70 7.36
N LYS A 202 -22.07 -10.90 8.56
CA LYS A 202 -23.03 -9.99 9.17
C LYS A 202 -22.47 -9.37 10.45
N THR A 203 -22.75 -8.10 10.65
CA THR A 203 -22.51 -7.45 11.94
C THR A 203 -23.52 -7.94 12.98
N PRO A 204 -23.29 -7.76 14.29
CA PRO A 204 -24.29 -8.03 15.32
C PRO A 204 -25.62 -7.26 15.12
N LYS A 205 -25.57 -6.14 14.41
CA LYS A 205 -26.74 -5.32 14.05
C LYS A 205 -27.40 -5.74 12.73
N GLY A 206 -26.97 -6.86 12.11
CA GLY A 206 -27.56 -7.43 10.89
C GLY A 206 -27.05 -6.85 9.58
N ALA A 207 -26.24 -5.79 9.58
CA ALA A 207 -25.65 -5.24 8.36
C ALA A 207 -24.65 -6.21 7.73
N SER A 208 -24.72 -6.40 6.43
CA SER A 208 -23.77 -7.25 5.69
C SER A 208 -22.50 -6.48 5.34
N TYR A 209 -21.36 -7.17 5.37
CA TYR A 209 -20.07 -6.68 4.88
C TYR A 209 -19.27 -7.83 4.28
N TYR A 210 -18.23 -7.51 3.51
CA TYR A 210 -17.42 -8.51 2.84
C TYR A 210 -16.01 -8.53 3.43
N VAL A 211 -15.49 -9.76 3.62
CA VAL A 211 -14.11 -10.00 4.08
C VAL A 211 -13.36 -10.74 3.00
N MET A 212 -12.17 -10.25 2.69
CA MET A 212 -11.25 -10.87 1.75
C MET A 212 -10.65 -12.13 2.36
N ARG A 213 -10.63 -13.22 1.61
CA ARG A 213 -9.97 -14.48 1.93
C ARG A 213 -8.87 -14.77 0.95
N PHE A 214 -7.86 -15.44 1.41
CA PHE A 214 -6.67 -15.79 0.63
C PHE A 214 -6.50 -17.31 0.62
N SER A 215 -6.40 -17.88 -0.58
CA SER A 215 -6.10 -19.30 -0.79
C SER A 215 -4.77 -19.40 -1.51
N PRO A 216 -3.63 -19.40 -0.76
CA PRO A 216 -2.30 -19.46 -1.36
C PRO A 216 -2.04 -20.81 -2.04
N GLN A 217 -1.42 -20.78 -3.21
CA GLN A 217 -1.13 -21.95 -4.03
C GLN A 217 0.31 -22.41 -3.79
N PHE A 218 0.63 -22.85 -2.57
CA PHE A 218 2.00 -23.26 -2.18
C PHE A 218 2.51 -24.49 -2.94
N ASP A 219 1.61 -25.31 -3.50
CA ASP A 219 1.98 -26.49 -4.28
C ASP A 219 2.34 -26.15 -5.73
N ASN A 220 2.13 -24.89 -6.15
CA ASN A 220 2.41 -24.40 -7.49
C ASN A 220 3.30 -23.17 -7.42
N LEU A 221 4.60 -23.38 -7.17
CA LEU A 221 5.56 -22.30 -7.10
C LEU A 221 5.89 -21.78 -8.50
N LEU A 222 5.99 -20.47 -8.59
CA LEU A 222 6.30 -19.73 -9.81
C LEU A 222 7.79 -19.48 -9.90
N GLU A 223 8.31 -19.57 -11.10
CA GLU A 223 9.69 -19.18 -11.38
C GLU A 223 9.85 -17.65 -11.33
N MET A 224 11.07 -17.22 -11.02
CA MET A 224 11.45 -15.82 -11.08
C MET A 224 11.77 -15.45 -12.52
N ASP A 225 10.90 -14.71 -13.15
CA ASP A 225 11.09 -14.18 -14.50
C ASP A 225 11.45 -12.68 -14.48
N GLN A 226 11.77 -12.13 -15.66
CA GLN A 226 12.11 -10.71 -15.80
C GLN A 226 10.97 -9.79 -15.34
N MET A 227 9.72 -10.11 -15.65
CA MET A 227 8.55 -9.34 -15.24
C MET A 227 8.41 -9.31 -13.71
N THR A 228 8.65 -10.43 -13.03
CA THR A 228 8.63 -10.52 -11.57
C THR A 228 9.73 -9.66 -10.96
N ASN A 229 10.95 -9.71 -11.51
CA ASN A 229 12.06 -8.87 -11.09
C ASN A 229 11.74 -7.38 -11.22
N ASP A 230 11.19 -6.97 -12.37
CA ASP A 230 10.85 -5.57 -12.61
C ASP A 230 9.71 -5.10 -11.68
N SER A 231 8.74 -5.97 -11.40
CA SER A 231 7.68 -5.70 -10.43
C SER A 231 8.21 -5.57 -9.01
N LEU A 232 9.17 -6.41 -8.59
CA LEU A 232 9.82 -6.31 -7.29
C LEU A 232 10.58 -5.01 -7.14
N LYS A 233 11.38 -4.61 -8.14
CA LYS A 233 12.10 -3.33 -8.17
C LYS A 233 11.15 -2.15 -8.05
N HIS A 234 10.06 -2.18 -8.83
CA HIS A 234 9.06 -1.14 -8.79
C HIS A 234 8.40 -1.02 -7.41
N VAL A 235 7.95 -2.13 -6.83
CA VAL A 235 7.32 -2.16 -5.50
C VAL A 235 8.30 -1.69 -4.42
N PHE A 236 9.57 -2.12 -4.49
CA PHE A 236 10.61 -1.67 -3.57
C PHE A 236 10.81 -0.14 -3.64
N GLY A 237 10.96 0.41 -4.84
CA GLY A 237 11.08 1.85 -5.06
C GLY A 237 9.89 2.64 -4.50
N LEU A 238 8.67 2.11 -4.63
CA LEU A 238 7.47 2.74 -4.06
C LEU A 238 7.48 2.76 -2.54
N VAL A 239 7.88 1.65 -1.89
CA VAL A 239 7.99 1.58 -0.43
C VAL A 239 9.03 2.56 0.09
N ALA A 240 10.22 2.55 -0.52
CA ALA A 240 11.32 3.46 -0.16
C ALA A 240 10.92 4.93 -0.34
N SER A 241 10.33 5.28 -1.47
CA SER A 241 9.85 6.65 -1.75
C SER A 241 8.75 7.10 -0.79
N GLU A 242 7.83 6.21 -0.41
CA GLU A 242 6.79 6.54 0.58
C GLU A 242 7.40 6.80 1.96
N ASN A 243 8.29 5.93 2.42
CA ASN A 243 8.97 6.09 3.70
C ASN A 243 9.84 7.36 3.72
N LYS A 244 10.59 7.62 2.65
CA LYS A 244 11.40 8.84 2.52
C LYS A 244 10.54 10.11 2.68
N ARG A 245 9.42 10.21 2.00
CA ARG A 245 8.51 11.36 2.11
C ARG A 245 7.95 11.55 3.53
N ILE A 246 7.61 10.45 4.21
CA ILE A 246 7.12 10.51 5.59
C ILE A 246 8.21 11.01 6.52
N ASP A 247 9.43 10.52 6.35
CA ASP A 247 10.56 10.93 7.15
C ASP A 247 10.98 12.38 6.90
N GLU A 248 11.00 12.81 5.66
CA GLU A 248 11.25 14.22 5.31
C GLU A 248 10.21 15.15 5.96
N SER A 249 8.93 14.75 5.96
CA SER A 249 7.87 15.49 6.65
C SER A 249 8.09 15.51 8.16
N TYR A 250 8.55 14.41 8.73
CA TYR A 250 8.91 14.31 10.14
C TYR A 250 10.06 15.26 10.51
N ARG A 251 11.12 15.25 9.72
CA ARG A 251 12.28 16.14 9.92
C ARG A 251 11.89 17.62 9.76
N ALA A 252 11.07 17.94 8.78
CA ALA A 252 10.60 19.31 8.54
C ALA A 252 9.73 19.86 9.68
N SER A 253 9.08 19.01 10.49
CA SER A 253 8.32 19.42 11.66
C SER A 253 9.18 19.89 12.86
N GLY A 254 10.52 19.77 12.76
CA GLY A 254 11.49 20.20 13.78
C GLY A 254 11.60 19.27 14.98
N LEU A 255 10.94 18.14 14.96
CA LEU A 255 10.98 17.13 16.01
C LEU A 255 12.06 16.07 15.67
N LEU A 256 13.31 16.49 15.68
CA LEU A 256 14.47 15.61 15.56
C LEU A 256 14.57 14.73 16.81
N ALA A 257 13.99 13.56 16.78
CA ALA A 257 14.37 12.51 17.71
C ALA A 257 15.71 11.90 17.24
N ALA A 258 16.63 11.80 18.17
CA ALA A 258 18.02 11.43 17.97
C ALA A 258 18.21 9.92 17.74
N ASP A 259 17.57 9.31 16.74
CA ASP A 259 17.91 7.95 16.34
C ASP A 259 18.14 7.94 14.81
N GLU A 260 19.35 8.40 14.43
CA GLU A 260 19.79 8.50 13.03
C GLU A 260 20.02 7.12 12.38
N THR A 261 20.21 6.08 13.18
CA THR A 261 20.70 4.76 12.72
C THR A 261 19.68 3.97 11.87
N TYR A 262 18.39 4.10 12.10
CA TYR A 262 17.40 3.28 11.37
C TYR A 262 17.20 3.68 9.90
N GLN A 263 17.52 4.93 9.55
CA GLN A 263 17.34 5.46 8.20
C GLN A 263 18.56 5.31 7.31
N ASP A 264 19.73 5.45 7.89
CA ASP A 264 20.97 5.26 7.15
C ASP A 264 21.03 3.85 6.57
N GLU A 265 20.58 2.84 7.33
CA GLU A 265 20.52 1.44 6.86
C GLU A 265 19.54 1.23 5.68
N ILE A 266 18.37 1.90 5.67
CA ILE A 266 17.42 1.79 4.54
C ILE A 266 17.91 2.61 3.35
N MET A 267 18.46 3.80 3.59
CA MET A 267 19.00 4.66 2.53
C MET A 267 20.27 4.08 1.93
N ASP A 268 21.17 3.53 2.73
CA ASP A 268 22.33 2.78 2.26
C ASP A 268 21.93 1.56 1.44
N ALA A 269 20.86 0.84 1.85
CA ALA A 269 20.34 -0.26 1.07
C ALA A 269 19.72 0.21 -0.26
N VAL A 270 19.08 1.39 -0.30
CA VAL A 270 18.54 1.98 -1.54
C VAL A 270 19.67 2.46 -2.44
N GLU A 271 20.66 3.18 -1.92
CA GLU A 271 21.83 3.63 -2.69
C GLU A 271 22.67 2.45 -3.19
N THR A 272 22.85 1.42 -2.36
CA THR A 272 23.55 0.19 -2.76
C THR A 272 22.79 -0.53 -3.87
N LEU A 273 21.45 -0.60 -3.79
CA LEU A 273 20.62 -1.16 -4.84
C LEU A 273 20.69 -0.34 -6.13
N GLU A 274 20.68 0.98 -6.06
CA GLU A 274 20.85 1.85 -7.24
C GLU A 274 22.24 1.71 -7.88
N ALA A 275 23.28 1.50 -7.07
CA ALA A 275 24.67 1.31 -7.55
C ALA A 275 24.92 -0.10 -8.13
N ASP A 276 24.31 -1.14 -7.56
CA ASP A 276 24.54 -2.57 -7.92
C ASP A 276 23.62 -3.09 -9.04
N PHE A 277 22.73 -2.27 -9.57
CA PHE A 277 21.81 -2.69 -10.66
C PHE A 277 22.48 -3.15 -11.97
N GLY A 278 23.81 -3.16 -12.01
CA GLY A 278 24.61 -3.74 -13.10
C GLY A 278 24.95 -5.22 -12.96
N GLN A 279 24.79 -5.83 -11.78
CA GLN A 279 25.16 -7.22 -11.51
C GLN A 279 24.05 -7.96 -10.76
N ASP A 280 23.50 -8.98 -11.37
CA ASP A 280 22.47 -9.94 -10.95
C ASP A 280 21.46 -9.44 -9.87
N PRO A 281 20.34 -8.83 -10.30
CA PRO A 281 19.44 -8.11 -9.41
C PRO A 281 18.68 -9.02 -8.41
N VAL A 282 18.61 -10.33 -8.66
CA VAL A 282 17.88 -11.29 -7.80
C VAL A 282 18.57 -11.45 -6.46
N ASP A 283 19.88 -11.63 -6.49
CA ASP A 283 20.69 -11.81 -5.27
C ASP A 283 20.73 -10.54 -4.42
N THR A 284 20.75 -9.39 -5.05
CA THR A 284 20.83 -8.09 -4.39
C THR A 284 19.52 -7.72 -3.69
N VAL A 285 18.40 -7.89 -4.35
CA VAL A 285 17.06 -7.65 -3.76
C VAL A 285 16.79 -8.65 -2.63
N SER A 286 17.14 -9.91 -2.81
CA SER A 286 16.98 -10.95 -1.78
C SER A 286 17.87 -10.70 -0.56
N LYS A 287 19.10 -10.26 -0.75
CA LYS A 287 20.04 -9.89 0.33
C LYS A 287 19.61 -8.62 1.05
N ALA A 288 19.20 -7.57 0.33
CA ALA A 288 18.71 -6.34 0.92
C ALA A 288 17.42 -6.58 1.73
N TYR A 289 16.49 -7.36 1.21
CA TYR A 289 15.28 -7.76 1.93
C TYR A 289 15.60 -8.63 3.15
N SER A 290 16.56 -9.52 3.06
CA SER A 290 17.00 -10.39 4.16
C SER A 290 17.74 -9.63 5.25
N SER A 291 18.58 -8.65 4.90
CA SER A 291 19.28 -7.79 5.85
C SER A 291 18.30 -6.84 6.55
N TRP A 292 17.38 -6.27 5.80
CA TRP A 292 16.30 -5.45 6.34
C TRP A 292 15.36 -6.24 7.29
N LYS A 293 15.09 -7.53 6.98
CA LYS A 293 14.33 -8.44 7.85
C LYS A 293 15.09 -8.82 9.12
N ALA A 294 16.42 -8.87 9.09
CA ALA A 294 17.25 -9.22 10.24
C ALA A 294 17.45 -8.03 11.20
N SER A 295 17.36 -6.80 10.72
CA SER A 295 17.49 -5.57 11.52
C SER A 295 16.15 -5.07 12.09
N ALA A 296 15.01 -5.62 11.67
CA ALA A 296 13.67 -5.33 12.19
C ALA A 296 13.18 -6.38 13.18
#